data_d5c58c5a019d6fef9de1ff601e11578b
#
_entry.id   d5c58c5a019d6fef9de1ff601e11578b
#
_cell.length_a   1.000
_cell.length_b   1.000
_cell.length_c   1.000
_cell.angle_alpha   90.00
_cell.angle_beta   90.00
_cell.angle_gamma   90.00
#
_symmetry.space_group_name_H-M   'P 1'
#
loop_
_entity.id
_entity.type
_entity.pdbx_description
1 polymer ?
#
loop_
_entity_poly.entity_id
_entity_poly.type
_entity_poly.pdbx_seq_one_letter_code
_entity_poly.pdbx_strand_id
1 'polypeptide(L)'
;MGESRAARPLEAEALRLGLELGMTLIDTAEMYGEGEAERIVGEVIAGRRDRIFLVSKVYPHNASRKGAVAACERSLRRLGTDHLDLYLLHWRGSIPLDETLEAFESLRHAGKILDHGVSNFDLDDMVEAEALPGGERLASNQVLYNLSRRGIEHDLLPYCRERGIPVMAYSPVGQWRLLRHPALKAVASRRGVSPARIALAWLLAQDGVVAIPKATQPDHVRDNRAAIDLTLTPEDLGALDAAFPPPKARVPLAML
;
A
#
# COMPACT_ATOMS: atom_id res chain seq x y z
N MET A 1 12.52 0.93 -3.95
CA MET A 1 13.13 2.23 -4.28
C MET A 1 14.30 2.48 -3.33
N GLY A 2 15.28 3.27 -3.75
CA GLY A 2 16.43 3.62 -2.92
C GLY A 2 17.53 2.55 -2.78
N GLU A 3 17.41 1.43 -3.47
CA GLU A 3 18.38 0.33 -3.38
C GLU A 3 19.64 0.56 -4.24
N SER A 4 19.56 1.45 -5.23
CA SER A 4 20.66 1.76 -6.13
C SER A 4 20.75 3.26 -6.42
N ARG A 5 21.94 3.83 -6.21
CA ARG A 5 22.21 5.24 -6.57
C ARG A 5 22.00 5.52 -8.05
N ALA A 6 22.30 4.55 -8.91
CA ALA A 6 22.11 4.70 -10.36
C ALA A 6 20.62 4.74 -10.77
N ALA A 7 19.73 4.10 -10.02
CA ALA A 7 18.30 4.10 -10.28
C ALA A 7 17.57 5.36 -9.75
N ARG A 8 18.18 6.11 -8.82
CA ARG A 8 17.58 7.27 -8.14
C ARG A 8 16.96 8.31 -9.09
N PRO A 9 17.62 8.76 -10.18
CA PRO A 9 17.01 9.72 -11.11
C PRO A 9 15.74 9.19 -11.77
N LEU A 10 15.77 7.94 -12.23
CA LEU A 10 14.61 7.28 -12.85
C LEU A 10 13.45 7.09 -11.85
N GLU A 11 13.75 6.72 -10.61
CA GLU A 11 12.76 6.59 -9.55
C GLU A 11 12.09 7.92 -9.22
N ALA A 12 12.88 8.99 -9.11
CA ALA A 12 12.36 10.34 -8.89
C ALA A 12 11.51 10.85 -10.07
N GLU A 13 11.94 10.59 -11.30
CA GLU A 13 11.19 10.94 -12.52
C GLU A 13 9.86 10.20 -12.60
N ALA A 14 9.86 8.91 -12.31
CA ALA A 14 8.63 8.10 -12.27
C ALA A 14 7.63 8.63 -11.23
N LEU A 15 8.08 9.03 -10.04
CA LEU A 15 7.23 9.64 -9.03
C LEU A 15 6.66 10.99 -9.50
N ARG A 16 7.49 11.86 -10.09
CA ARG A 16 7.02 13.15 -10.62
C ARG A 16 5.96 12.96 -11.70
N LEU A 17 6.20 12.02 -12.63
CA LEU A 17 5.22 11.67 -13.65
C LEU A 17 3.92 11.15 -13.04
N GLY A 18 4.01 10.31 -12.00
CA GLY A 18 2.84 9.82 -11.27
C GLY A 18 2.00 10.97 -10.70
N LEU A 19 2.65 11.93 -10.06
CA LEU A 19 1.99 13.11 -9.51
C LEU A 19 1.36 14.00 -10.62
N GLU A 20 2.05 14.19 -11.74
CA GLU A 20 1.53 14.92 -12.89
C GLU A 20 0.29 14.27 -13.50
N LEU A 21 0.21 12.94 -13.42
CA LEU A 21 -0.94 12.15 -13.86
C LEU A 21 -2.06 12.07 -12.80
N GLY A 22 -1.90 12.71 -11.64
CA GLY A 22 -2.90 12.76 -10.57
C GLY A 22 -2.88 11.60 -9.60
N MET A 23 -1.82 10.76 -9.60
CA MET A 23 -1.60 9.73 -8.59
C MET A 23 -0.93 10.36 -7.37
N THR A 24 -1.71 10.90 -6.45
CA THR A 24 -1.23 11.74 -5.35
C THR A 24 -0.89 10.99 -4.08
N LEU A 25 -1.26 9.70 -3.95
CA LEU A 25 -0.85 8.88 -2.83
C LEU A 25 0.56 8.32 -3.09
N ILE A 26 1.49 8.59 -2.17
CA ILE A 26 2.85 8.05 -2.18
C ILE A 26 3.05 7.18 -0.95
N ASP A 27 3.36 5.90 -1.18
CA ASP A 27 3.69 4.93 -0.14
C ASP A 27 5.19 4.67 -0.08
N THR A 28 5.78 4.87 1.09
CA THR A 28 7.18 4.57 1.38
C THR A 28 7.34 3.92 2.76
N ALA A 29 8.57 3.69 3.21
CA ALA A 29 8.89 3.19 4.56
C ALA A 29 10.34 3.50 4.93
N GLU A 30 10.63 3.59 6.24
CA GLU A 30 12.01 3.72 6.74
C GLU A 30 12.90 2.54 6.32
N MET A 31 12.29 1.37 6.06
CA MET A 31 12.95 0.17 5.61
C MET A 31 13.50 0.27 4.18
N TYR A 32 12.81 0.97 3.28
CA TYR A 32 13.13 0.92 1.86
C TYR A 32 14.45 1.62 1.56
N GLY A 33 15.46 0.82 1.15
CA GLY A 33 16.81 1.32 0.93
C GLY A 33 17.40 2.00 2.15
N GLU A 34 17.09 1.53 3.37
CA GLU A 34 17.56 2.13 4.64
C GLU A 34 17.25 3.63 4.75
N GLY A 35 16.06 4.03 4.27
CA GLY A 35 15.58 5.41 4.26
C GLY A 35 15.93 6.21 3.00
N GLU A 36 16.67 5.64 2.03
CA GLU A 36 16.94 6.33 0.77
C GLU A 36 15.68 6.53 -0.08
N ALA A 37 14.69 5.61 0.00
CA ALA A 37 13.40 5.82 -0.65
C ALA A 37 12.68 7.06 -0.11
N GLU A 38 12.70 7.27 1.21
CA GLU A 38 12.12 8.48 1.83
C GLU A 38 12.86 9.76 1.38
N ARG A 39 14.19 9.73 1.21
CA ARG A 39 14.95 10.87 0.68
C ARG A 39 14.56 11.21 -0.76
N ILE A 40 14.39 10.19 -1.62
CA ILE A 40 13.92 10.38 -3.00
C ILE A 40 12.51 10.98 -3.01
N VAL A 41 11.61 10.47 -2.17
CA VAL A 41 10.27 11.01 -2.02
C VAL A 41 10.33 12.46 -1.55
N GLY A 42 11.14 12.79 -0.54
CA GLY A 42 11.33 14.14 -0.03
C GLY A 42 11.74 15.15 -1.11
N GLU A 43 12.68 14.76 -1.99
CA GLU A 43 13.07 15.60 -3.15
C GLU A 43 11.93 15.83 -4.15
N VAL A 44 11.09 14.81 -4.33
CA VAL A 44 9.98 14.88 -5.30
C VAL A 44 8.82 15.72 -4.78
N ILE A 45 8.53 15.65 -3.46
CA ILE A 45 7.38 16.34 -2.86
C ILE A 45 7.69 17.79 -2.47
N ALA A 46 8.95 18.20 -2.51
CA ALA A 46 9.36 19.56 -2.18
C ALA A 46 8.56 20.62 -2.96
N GLY A 47 7.95 21.57 -2.23
CA GLY A 47 7.13 22.64 -2.79
C GLY A 47 5.73 22.20 -3.27
N ARG A 48 5.31 20.96 -3.02
CA ARG A 48 3.97 20.45 -3.38
C ARG A 48 3.34 19.52 -2.33
N ARG A 49 3.84 19.53 -1.09
CA ARG A 49 3.43 18.64 0.02
C ARG A 49 1.92 18.61 0.21
N ASP A 50 1.26 19.75 0.15
CA ASP A 50 -0.19 19.89 0.40
C ASP A 50 -1.09 19.16 -0.61
N ARG A 51 -0.52 18.68 -1.70
CA ARG A 51 -1.25 17.94 -2.74
C ARG A 51 -1.05 16.43 -2.67
N ILE A 52 -0.34 15.95 -1.65
CA ILE A 52 0.14 14.57 -1.59
C ILE A 52 -0.38 13.92 -0.32
N PHE A 53 -0.97 12.74 -0.48
CA PHE A 53 -1.24 11.84 0.63
C PHE A 53 0.00 10.97 0.85
N LEU A 54 0.76 11.27 1.88
CA LEU A 54 2.06 10.67 2.16
C LEU A 54 1.97 9.61 3.24
N VAL A 55 2.36 8.39 2.88
CA VAL A 55 2.39 7.22 3.77
C VAL A 55 3.83 6.81 4.04
N SER A 56 4.17 6.58 5.30
CA SER A 56 5.40 5.86 5.68
C SER A 56 5.11 4.83 6.77
N LYS A 57 6.13 4.01 7.11
CA LYS A 57 5.94 2.86 8.00
C LYS A 57 7.11 2.75 8.97
N VAL A 58 6.80 2.36 10.21
CA VAL A 58 7.79 2.02 11.23
C VAL A 58 8.12 0.53 11.18
N TYR A 59 9.40 0.20 11.31
CA TYR A 59 9.84 -1.17 11.54
C TYR A 59 9.29 -1.74 12.85
N PRO A 60 8.92 -3.02 12.91
CA PRO A 60 8.46 -3.64 14.15
C PRO A 60 9.43 -3.51 15.33
N HIS A 61 10.74 -3.60 15.08
CA HIS A 61 11.75 -3.46 16.14
C HIS A 61 11.91 -2.02 16.66
N ASN A 62 11.41 -1.04 15.92
CA ASN A 62 11.34 0.36 16.34
C ASN A 62 9.97 0.75 16.92
N ALA A 63 9.00 -0.18 16.99
CA ALA A 63 7.60 0.12 17.27
C ALA A 63 7.26 0.31 18.77
N SER A 64 8.25 0.38 19.66
CA SER A 64 8.02 0.71 21.07
C SER A 64 7.56 2.16 21.24
N ARG A 65 6.97 2.47 22.39
CA ARG A 65 6.45 3.81 22.74
C ARG A 65 7.42 4.96 22.39
N LYS A 66 8.70 4.82 22.74
CA LYS A 66 9.74 5.82 22.43
C LYS A 66 10.35 5.60 21.03
N GLY A 67 10.49 4.35 20.62
CA GLY A 67 11.10 3.97 19.36
C GLY A 67 10.32 4.44 18.15
N ALA A 68 8.99 4.27 18.14
CA ALA A 68 8.13 4.69 17.04
C ALA A 68 8.12 6.23 16.87
N VAL A 69 8.13 6.97 17.98
CA VAL A 69 8.26 8.44 17.92
C VAL A 69 9.59 8.84 17.29
N ALA A 70 10.70 8.27 17.75
CA ALA A 70 12.02 8.56 17.20
C ALA A 70 12.16 8.13 15.73
N ALA A 71 11.56 7.00 15.34
CA ALA A 71 11.52 6.51 13.96
C ALA A 71 10.74 7.48 13.05
N CYS A 72 9.55 7.89 13.47
CA CYS A 72 8.75 8.88 12.74
C CYS A 72 9.53 10.18 12.52
N GLU A 73 10.18 10.70 13.55
CA GLU A 73 11.00 11.90 13.44
C GLU A 73 12.17 11.75 12.46
N ARG A 74 12.79 10.56 12.40
CA ARG A 74 13.81 10.28 11.38
C ARG A 74 13.20 10.27 9.97
N SER A 75 12.03 9.66 9.80
CA SER A 75 11.29 9.64 8.53
C SER A 75 10.93 11.06 8.07
N LEU A 76 10.37 11.88 8.95
CA LEU A 76 10.03 13.29 8.65
C LEU A 76 11.26 14.10 8.20
N ARG A 77 12.41 13.91 8.87
CA ARG A 77 13.66 14.57 8.45
C ARG A 77 14.13 14.11 7.06
N ARG A 78 14.02 12.80 6.73
CA ARG A 78 14.39 12.29 5.40
C ARG A 78 13.44 12.77 4.30
N LEU A 79 12.16 12.86 4.62
CA LEU A 79 11.10 13.34 3.74
C LEU A 79 11.07 14.87 3.59
N GLY A 80 11.73 15.60 4.50
CA GLY A 80 11.73 17.08 4.46
C GLY A 80 10.35 17.68 4.72
N THR A 81 9.52 17.07 5.56
CA THR A 81 8.17 17.50 5.92
C THR A 81 7.96 17.46 7.43
N ASP A 82 6.97 18.17 7.92
CA ASP A 82 6.58 18.24 9.32
C ASP A 82 5.56 17.16 9.73
N HIS A 83 4.85 16.56 8.76
CA HIS A 83 3.86 15.53 9.03
C HIS A 83 3.76 14.49 7.93
N LEU A 84 3.19 13.31 8.31
CA LEU A 84 2.70 12.26 7.41
C LEU A 84 1.17 12.28 7.43
N ASP A 85 0.53 11.95 6.32
CA ASP A 85 -0.92 11.75 6.28
C ASP A 85 -1.30 10.43 6.95
N LEU A 86 -0.50 9.37 6.73
CA LEU A 86 -0.71 8.06 7.34
C LEU A 86 0.62 7.43 7.75
N TYR A 87 0.69 6.92 8.98
CA TYR A 87 1.85 6.20 9.50
C TYR A 87 1.45 4.79 9.92
N LEU A 88 2.13 3.77 9.36
CA LEU A 88 1.78 2.37 9.56
C LEU A 88 2.80 1.62 10.41
N LEU A 89 2.35 0.67 11.22
CA LEU A 89 3.20 -0.43 11.67
C LEU A 89 3.41 -1.40 10.49
N HIS A 90 4.67 -1.62 10.09
CA HIS A 90 4.99 -2.32 8.83
C HIS A 90 4.58 -3.80 8.84
N TRP A 91 4.69 -4.49 9.99
CA TRP A 91 4.11 -5.79 10.32
C TRP A 91 4.18 -6.00 11.83
N ARG A 92 3.45 -6.99 12.31
CA ARG A 92 3.44 -7.35 13.71
C ARG A 92 4.80 -7.89 14.16
N GLY A 93 5.41 -7.27 15.17
CA GLY A 93 6.66 -7.70 15.80
C GLY A 93 6.44 -8.29 17.20
N SER A 94 7.51 -8.32 17.98
CA SER A 94 7.50 -8.79 19.39
C SER A 94 7.20 -7.67 20.40
N ILE A 95 7.15 -6.41 19.97
CA ILE A 95 6.78 -5.29 20.84
C ILE A 95 5.26 -5.32 21.04
N PRO A 96 4.78 -5.16 22.29
CA PRO A 96 3.35 -5.10 22.58
C PRO A 96 2.65 -4.04 21.72
N LEU A 97 1.48 -4.38 21.16
CA LEU A 97 0.79 -3.50 20.20
C LEU A 97 0.27 -2.21 20.84
N ASP A 98 -0.11 -2.26 22.11
CA ASP A 98 -0.51 -1.10 22.89
C ASP A 98 0.57 -0.02 22.95
N GLU A 99 1.86 -0.41 23.08
CA GLU A 99 2.97 0.56 23.04
C GLU A 99 3.04 1.30 21.67
N THR A 100 2.80 0.57 20.59
CA THR A 100 2.81 1.15 19.24
C THR A 100 1.64 2.12 19.04
N LEU A 101 0.43 1.71 19.45
CA LEU A 101 -0.77 2.54 19.36
C LEU A 101 -0.67 3.81 20.22
N GLU A 102 -0.15 3.70 21.45
CA GLU A 102 0.12 4.87 22.30
C GLU A 102 1.12 5.84 21.66
N ALA A 103 2.19 5.31 21.01
CA ALA A 103 3.14 6.14 20.28
C ALA A 103 2.48 6.85 19.10
N PHE A 104 1.61 6.17 18.35
CA PHE A 104 0.89 6.75 17.23
C PHE A 104 -0.09 7.84 17.69
N GLU A 105 -0.81 7.62 18.77
CA GLU A 105 -1.67 8.67 19.37
C GLU A 105 -0.85 9.88 19.84
N SER A 106 0.32 9.65 20.44
CA SER A 106 1.23 10.73 20.83
C SER A 106 1.72 11.54 19.61
N LEU A 107 2.08 10.87 18.52
CA LEU A 107 2.49 11.50 17.26
C LEU A 107 1.34 12.29 16.62
N ARG A 108 0.13 11.75 16.66
CA ARG A 108 -1.08 12.42 16.16
C ARG A 108 -1.39 13.68 16.95
N HIS A 109 -1.37 13.63 18.27
CA HIS A 109 -1.56 14.80 19.12
C HIS A 109 -0.48 15.87 18.92
N ALA A 110 0.74 15.46 18.57
CA ALA A 110 1.84 16.37 18.23
C ALA A 110 1.76 16.91 16.79
N GLY A 111 0.76 16.50 15.99
CA GLY A 111 0.60 16.90 14.59
C GLY A 111 1.64 16.32 13.64
N LYS A 112 2.39 15.28 14.05
CA LYS A 112 3.43 14.63 13.22
C LYS A 112 2.88 13.58 12.28
N ILE A 113 1.73 13.03 12.60
CA ILE A 113 0.93 12.19 11.72
C ILE A 113 -0.53 12.65 11.79
N LEU A 114 -1.29 12.53 10.71
CA LEU A 114 -2.72 12.83 10.72
C LEU A 114 -3.51 11.61 11.16
N ASP A 115 -3.19 10.45 10.56
CA ASP A 115 -3.79 9.16 10.86
C ASP A 115 -2.74 8.06 11.01
N HIS A 116 -3.14 6.93 11.59
CA HIS A 116 -2.31 5.75 11.73
C HIS A 116 -3.05 4.49 11.30
N GLY A 117 -2.28 3.44 11.04
CA GLY A 117 -2.81 2.15 10.65
C GLY A 117 -1.76 1.06 10.78
N VAL A 118 -2.06 -0.07 10.18
CA VAL A 118 -1.22 -1.26 10.25
C VAL A 118 -0.94 -1.83 8.87
N SER A 119 -0.01 -2.75 8.81
CA SER A 119 0.28 -3.51 7.60
C SER A 119 0.54 -4.98 7.96
N ASN A 120 0.10 -5.88 7.09
CA ASN A 120 0.23 -7.31 7.29
C ASN A 120 -0.46 -7.85 8.56
N PHE A 121 -1.60 -7.26 8.92
CA PHE A 121 -2.47 -7.76 9.99
C PHE A 121 -3.55 -8.66 9.40
N ASP A 122 -3.69 -9.87 9.93
CA ASP A 122 -4.83 -10.73 9.61
C ASP A 122 -6.08 -10.31 10.40
N LEU A 123 -7.17 -11.09 10.28
CA LEU A 123 -8.41 -10.77 10.98
C LEU A 123 -8.24 -10.77 12.51
N ASP A 124 -7.49 -11.74 13.05
CA ASP A 124 -7.32 -11.87 14.51
C ASP A 124 -6.46 -10.71 15.04
N ASP A 125 -5.42 -10.32 14.30
CA ASP A 125 -4.59 -9.14 14.61
C ASP A 125 -5.42 -7.85 14.56
N MET A 126 -6.32 -7.70 13.58
CA MET A 126 -7.21 -6.52 13.49
C MET A 126 -8.17 -6.44 14.67
N VAL A 127 -8.78 -7.57 15.05
CA VAL A 127 -9.69 -7.64 16.20
C VAL A 127 -8.96 -7.32 17.51
N GLU A 128 -7.72 -7.85 17.68
CA GLU A 128 -6.89 -7.51 18.84
C GLU A 128 -6.55 -6.02 18.86
N ALA A 129 -6.13 -5.46 17.71
CA ALA A 129 -5.77 -4.05 17.62
C ALA A 129 -6.95 -3.13 17.95
N GLU A 130 -8.14 -3.42 17.40
CA GLU A 130 -9.36 -2.63 17.63
C GLU A 130 -9.81 -2.62 19.10
N ALA A 131 -9.48 -3.67 19.85
CA ALA A 131 -9.79 -3.77 21.29
C ALA A 131 -8.85 -2.94 22.18
N LEU A 132 -7.75 -2.44 21.65
CA LEU A 132 -6.78 -1.61 22.37
C LEU A 132 -7.08 -0.12 22.22
N PRO A 133 -6.73 0.71 23.23
CA PRO A 133 -6.85 2.17 23.11
C PRO A 133 -6.09 2.71 21.87
N GLY A 134 -6.78 3.48 21.06
CA GLY A 134 -6.27 4.01 19.78
C GLY A 134 -6.49 3.07 18.58
N GLY A 135 -6.81 1.79 18.82
CA GLY A 135 -7.07 0.83 17.75
C GLY A 135 -8.39 1.05 17.03
N GLU A 136 -9.37 1.67 17.69
CA GLU A 136 -10.63 2.11 17.07
C GLU A 136 -10.46 3.17 15.98
N ARG A 137 -9.25 3.73 15.87
CA ARG A 137 -8.88 4.78 14.90
C ARG A 137 -8.02 4.27 13.74
N LEU A 138 -7.85 2.95 13.60
CA LEU A 138 -7.07 2.40 12.49
C LEU A 138 -7.65 2.85 11.14
N ALA A 139 -6.91 3.68 10.43
CA ALA A 139 -7.34 4.29 9.18
C ALA A 139 -7.05 3.41 7.95
N SER A 140 -6.24 2.37 8.06
CA SER A 140 -5.96 1.44 6.96
C SER A 140 -5.26 0.18 7.46
N ASN A 141 -5.43 -0.92 6.71
CA ASN A 141 -4.56 -2.10 6.76
C ASN A 141 -3.93 -2.33 5.39
N GLN A 142 -2.59 -2.30 5.30
CA GLN A 142 -1.87 -2.54 4.06
C GLN A 142 -1.45 -4.00 3.95
N VAL A 143 -1.97 -4.73 2.96
CA VAL A 143 -1.76 -6.18 2.81
C VAL A 143 -1.44 -6.61 1.39
N LEU A 144 -0.86 -7.80 1.23
CA LEU A 144 -0.66 -8.42 -0.08
C LEU A 144 -2.02 -8.81 -0.68
N TYR A 145 -2.41 -8.11 -1.74
CA TYR A 145 -3.65 -8.41 -2.43
C TYR A 145 -3.53 -8.19 -3.94
N ASN A 146 -3.84 -9.22 -4.70
CA ASN A 146 -3.88 -9.22 -6.16
C ASN A 146 -4.62 -10.48 -6.67
N LEU A 147 -4.83 -10.61 -7.98
CA LEU A 147 -5.52 -11.74 -8.61
C LEU A 147 -5.01 -13.12 -8.17
N SER A 148 -3.71 -13.28 -7.87
CA SER A 148 -3.15 -14.56 -7.43
C SER A 148 -3.06 -14.72 -5.91
N ARG A 149 -3.44 -13.69 -5.15
CA ARG A 149 -3.39 -13.62 -3.68
C ARG A 149 -4.70 -13.04 -3.15
N ARG A 150 -5.76 -13.82 -3.22
CA ARG A 150 -7.14 -13.43 -2.90
C ARG A 150 -7.59 -13.85 -1.49
N GLY A 151 -6.69 -14.39 -0.68
CA GLY A 151 -7.03 -14.96 0.64
C GLY A 151 -7.83 -14.05 1.56
N ILE A 152 -7.55 -12.75 1.52
CA ILE A 152 -8.24 -11.74 2.35
C ILE A 152 -9.72 -11.57 2.03
N GLU A 153 -10.19 -12.03 0.86
CA GLU A 153 -11.60 -11.90 0.44
C GLU A 153 -12.54 -12.76 1.29
N HIS A 154 -12.04 -13.78 1.99
CA HIS A 154 -12.85 -14.65 2.82
C HIS A 154 -13.40 -13.96 4.08
N ASP A 155 -12.54 -13.22 4.76
CA ASP A 155 -12.86 -12.66 6.08
C ASP A 155 -12.32 -11.24 6.30
N LEU A 156 -11.03 -11.00 6.09
CA LEU A 156 -10.38 -9.73 6.39
C LEU A 156 -10.95 -8.56 5.58
N LEU A 157 -11.13 -8.72 4.27
CA LEU A 157 -11.67 -7.66 3.42
C LEU A 157 -13.13 -7.31 3.76
N PRO A 158 -14.05 -8.28 3.96
CA PRO A 158 -15.38 -7.98 4.51
C PRO A 158 -15.33 -7.26 5.85
N TYR A 159 -14.50 -7.70 6.78
CA TYR A 159 -14.33 -7.06 8.09
C TYR A 159 -13.89 -5.59 7.97
N CYS A 160 -12.90 -5.31 7.13
CA CYS A 160 -12.44 -3.95 6.88
C CYS A 160 -13.52 -3.08 6.25
N ARG A 161 -14.28 -3.62 5.29
CA ARG A 161 -15.40 -2.91 4.65
C ARG A 161 -16.49 -2.51 5.62
N GLU A 162 -16.91 -3.42 6.50
CA GLU A 162 -17.94 -3.15 7.52
C GLU A 162 -17.55 -2.01 8.46
N ARG A 163 -16.24 -1.81 8.68
CA ARG A 163 -15.69 -0.78 9.56
C ARG A 163 -15.23 0.48 8.85
N GLY A 164 -15.38 0.53 7.52
CA GLY A 164 -14.90 1.66 6.73
C GLY A 164 -13.37 1.81 6.73
N ILE A 165 -12.63 0.72 6.98
CA ILE A 165 -11.16 0.69 6.96
C ILE A 165 -10.71 0.30 5.54
N PRO A 166 -10.15 1.23 4.74
CA PRO A 166 -9.65 0.90 3.41
C PRO A 166 -8.46 -0.04 3.49
N VAL A 167 -8.42 -1.01 2.56
CA VAL A 167 -7.29 -1.92 2.37
C VAL A 167 -6.35 -1.35 1.33
N MET A 168 -5.08 -1.12 1.69
CA MET A 168 -4.03 -0.75 0.75
C MET A 168 -3.36 -2.02 0.21
N ALA A 169 -3.55 -2.30 -1.08
CA ALA A 169 -3.05 -3.51 -1.72
C ALA A 169 -1.62 -3.31 -2.24
N TYR A 170 -0.63 -3.93 -1.58
CA TYR A 170 0.73 -3.94 -2.10
C TYR A 170 0.97 -5.10 -3.07
N SER A 171 2.00 -4.99 -3.91
CA SER A 171 2.29 -5.93 -5.01
C SER A 171 1.07 -6.25 -5.88
N PRO A 172 0.32 -5.23 -6.33
CA PRO A 172 -0.97 -5.41 -7.00
C PRO A 172 -0.86 -6.16 -8.32
N VAL A 173 0.31 -6.20 -8.96
CA VAL A 173 0.60 -6.93 -10.21
C VAL A 173 1.37 -8.24 -10.00
N GLY A 174 1.50 -8.72 -8.74
CA GLY A 174 2.04 -10.04 -8.41
C GLY A 174 3.49 -10.26 -8.81
N GLN A 175 4.38 -9.30 -8.62
CA GLN A 175 5.82 -9.40 -8.93
C GLN A 175 6.08 -10.00 -10.32
N TRP A 176 5.40 -9.49 -11.38
CA TRP A 176 5.53 -9.88 -12.79
C TRP A 176 5.20 -11.36 -13.14
N ARG A 177 5.19 -12.30 -12.17
CA ARG A 177 4.78 -13.69 -12.41
C ARG A 177 3.30 -13.76 -12.84
N LEU A 178 2.43 -12.99 -12.17
CA LEU A 178 1.01 -12.85 -12.51
C LEU A 178 0.83 -12.38 -13.96
N LEU A 179 1.63 -11.42 -14.41
CA LEU A 179 1.52 -10.82 -15.74
C LEU A 179 1.82 -11.81 -16.89
N ARG A 180 2.43 -12.96 -16.59
CA ARG A 180 2.70 -14.04 -17.56
C ARG A 180 1.59 -15.06 -17.65
N HIS A 181 0.59 -15.00 -16.75
CA HIS A 181 -0.48 -15.99 -16.73
C HIS A 181 -1.31 -15.97 -18.02
N PRO A 182 -1.55 -17.14 -18.68
CA PRO A 182 -2.23 -17.17 -19.98
C PRO A 182 -3.62 -16.55 -19.97
N ALA A 183 -4.43 -16.81 -18.95
CA ALA A 183 -5.78 -16.24 -18.83
C ALA A 183 -5.75 -14.71 -18.73
N LEU A 184 -4.83 -14.13 -17.93
CA LEU A 184 -4.69 -12.69 -17.83
C LEU A 184 -4.27 -12.06 -19.16
N LYS A 185 -3.33 -12.71 -19.88
CA LYS A 185 -2.91 -12.27 -21.22
C LYS A 185 -4.05 -12.37 -22.25
N ALA A 186 -4.89 -13.39 -22.16
CA ALA A 186 -6.02 -13.56 -23.08
C ALA A 186 -7.04 -12.41 -22.90
N VAL A 187 -7.38 -12.06 -21.64
CA VAL A 187 -8.24 -10.89 -21.34
C VAL A 187 -7.57 -9.59 -21.84
N ALA A 188 -6.30 -9.41 -21.55
CA ALA A 188 -5.54 -8.23 -21.96
C ALA A 188 -5.52 -8.05 -23.50
N SER A 189 -5.27 -9.15 -24.24
CA SER A 189 -5.29 -9.14 -25.70
C SER A 189 -6.67 -8.81 -26.27
N ARG A 190 -7.75 -9.38 -25.71
CA ARG A 190 -9.12 -9.08 -26.11
C ARG A 190 -9.48 -7.61 -25.90
N ARG A 191 -8.96 -7.02 -24.83
CA ARG A 191 -9.21 -5.61 -24.46
C ARG A 191 -8.24 -4.63 -25.11
N GLY A 192 -7.19 -5.12 -25.82
CA GLY A 192 -6.18 -4.27 -26.44
C GLY A 192 -5.32 -3.47 -25.45
N VAL A 193 -5.12 -4.00 -24.23
CA VAL A 193 -4.35 -3.35 -23.16
C VAL A 193 -3.30 -4.28 -22.57
N SER A 194 -2.46 -3.78 -21.67
CA SER A 194 -1.46 -4.61 -20.98
C SER A 194 -2.09 -5.53 -19.92
N PRO A 195 -1.46 -6.68 -19.61
CA PRO A 195 -1.85 -7.52 -18.48
C PRO A 195 -1.81 -6.78 -17.13
N ALA A 196 -0.89 -5.83 -16.94
CA ALA A 196 -0.79 -5.03 -15.73
C ALA A 196 -2.02 -4.14 -15.55
N ARG A 197 -2.49 -3.51 -16.63
CA ARG A 197 -3.71 -2.69 -16.63
C ARG A 197 -4.94 -3.51 -16.26
N ILE A 198 -5.08 -4.73 -16.78
CA ILE A 198 -6.18 -5.64 -16.40
C ILE A 198 -6.11 -5.99 -14.90
N ALA A 199 -4.94 -6.38 -14.41
CA ALA A 199 -4.76 -6.75 -13.01
C ALA A 199 -5.08 -5.58 -12.06
N LEU A 200 -4.63 -4.38 -12.39
CA LEU A 200 -4.93 -3.17 -11.62
C LEU A 200 -6.41 -2.77 -11.71
N ALA A 201 -7.01 -2.81 -12.91
CA ALA A 201 -8.43 -2.51 -13.08
C ALA A 201 -9.32 -3.47 -12.28
N TRP A 202 -8.97 -4.77 -12.25
CA TRP A 202 -9.65 -5.76 -11.41
C TRP A 202 -9.57 -5.40 -9.92
N LEU A 203 -8.37 -5.02 -9.46
CA LEU A 203 -8.14 -4.67 -8.06
C LEU A 203 -8.87 -3.38 -7.66
N LEU A 204 -8.83 -2.36 -8.52
CA LEU A 204 -9.50 -1.07 -8.32
C LEU A 204 -11.04 -1.17 -8.37
N ALA A 205 -11.57 -2.23 -8.98
CA ALA A 205 -12.99 -2.53 -8.96
C ALA A 205 -13.48 -3.15 -7.62
N GLN A 206 -12.53 -3.50 -6.73
CA GLN A 206 -12.88 -4.00 -5.39
C GLN A 206 -13.21 -2.83 -4.48
N ASP A 207 -14.41 -2.84 -3.90
CA ASP A 207 -14.83 -1.80 -2.96
C ASP A 207 -13.90 -1.71 -1.75
N GLY A 208 -13.58 -0.49 -1.30
CA GLY A 208 -12.69 -0.23 -0.16
C GLY A 208 -11.22 -0.60 -0.38
N VAL A 209 -10.76 -0.74 -1.64
CA VAL A 209 -9.37 -1.11 -1.95
C VAL A 209 -8.63 0.01 -2.67
N VAL A 210 -7.42 0.32 -2.20
CA VAL A 210 -6.47 1.24 -2.82
C VAL A 210 -5.26 0.45 -3.31
N ALA A 211 -4.91 0.57 -4.58
CA ALA A 211 -3.73 -0.09 -5.15
C ALA A 211 -2.48 0.81 -5.07
N ILE A 212 -1.34 0.23 -4.67
CA ILE A 212 -0.04 0.93 -4.62
C ILE A 212 1.00 0.28 -5.56
N PRO A 213 0.84 0.42 -6.89
CA PRO A 213 1.76 -0.15 -7.86
C PRO A 213 3.09 0.62 -7.88
N LYS A 214 4.22 -0.11 -7.90
CA LYS A 214 5.55 0.47 -8.15
C LYS A 214 5.88 0.38 -9.65
N ALA A 215 6.35 1.49 -10.24
CA ALA A 215 6.92 1.54 -11.57
C ALA A 215 8.11 2.51 -11.61
N THR A 216 9.09 2.23 -12.47
CA THR A 216 10.25 3.11 -12.72
C THR A 216 10.32 3.56 -14.17
N GLN A 217 9.66 2.83 -15.09
CA GLN A 217 9.58 3.20 -16.50
C GLN A 217 8.36 4.09 -16.75
N PRO A 218 8.51 5.21 -17.49
CA PRO A 218 7.42 6.15 -17.75
C PRO A 218 6.17 5.49 -18.36
N ASP A 219 6.35 4.54 -19.28
CA ASP A 219 5.23 3.84 -19.92
C ASP A 219 4.46 2.98 -18.91
N HIS A 220 5.16 2.34 -17.96
CA HIS A 220 4.49 1.58 -16.89
C HIS A 220 3.74 2.52 -15.92
N VAL A 221 4.26 3.72 -15.63
CA VAL A 221 3.57 4.72 -14.82
C VAL A 221 2.26 5.17 -15.51
N ARG A 222 2.32 5.47 -16.82
CA ARG A 222 1.14 5.82 -17.62
C ARG A 222 0.13 4.67 -17.68
N ASP A 223 0.62 3.45 -17.85
CA ASP A 223 -0.22 2.26 -17.92
C ASP A 223 -0.93 1.97 -16.57
N ASN A 224 -0.22 2.14 -15.45
CA ASN A 224 -0.80 2.04 -14.11
C ASN A 224 -1.93 3.08 -13.92
N ARG A 225 -1.70 4.34 -14.30
CA ARG A 225 -2.73 5.39 -14.22
C ARG A 225 -3.95 5.08 -15.09
N ALA A 226 -3.73 4.57 -16.28
CA ALA A 226 -4.81 4.27 -17.22
C ALA A 226 -5.69 3.09 -16.77
N ALA A 227 -5.27 2.33 -15.76
CA ALA A 227 -6.08 1.25 -15.21
C ALA A 227 -7.38 1.76 -14.55
N ILE A 228 -7.39 2.98 -14.00
CA ILE A 228 -8.58 3.56 -13.35
C ILE A 228 -9.71 3.85 -14.35
N ASP A 229 -9.35 4.04 -15.62
CA ASP A 229 -10.30 4.38 -16.69
C ASP A 229 -10.83 3.11 -17.39
N LEU A 230 -10.36 1.91 -16.98
CA LEU A 230 -10.73 0.64 -17.58
C LEU A 230 -11.80 -0.08 -16.78
N THR A 231 -13.01 -0.17 -17.31
CA THR A 231 -14.06 -1.00 -16.74
C THR A 231 -14.02 -2.40 -17.35
N LEU A 232 -13.86 -3.43 -16.50
CA LEU A 232 -13.93 -4.83 -16.90
C LEU A 232 -15.38 -5.27 -17.10
N THR A 233 -15.63 -6.06 -18.14
CA THR A 233 -16.96 -6.62 -18.40
C THR A 233 -17.23 -7.83 -17.50
N PRO A 234 -18.51 -8.26 -17.34
CA PRO A 234 -18.83 -9.51 -16.64
C PRO A 234 -18.12 -10.73 -17.24
N GLU A 235 -17.89 -10.76 -18.57
CA GLU A 235 -17.12 -11.81 -19.25
C GLU A 235 -15.65 -11.80 -18.82
N ASP A 236 -15.04 -10.59 -18.74
CA ASP A 236 -13.66 -10.44 -18.29
C ASP A 236 -13.49 -10.92 -16.84
N LEU A 237 -14.40 -10.50 -15.96
CA LEU A 237 -14.41 -10.89 -14.55
C LEU A 237 -14.61 -12.41 -14.40
N GLY A 238 -15.56 -13.01 -15.13
CA GLY A 238 -15.78 -14.45 -15.11
C GLY A 238 -14.56 -15.26 -15.59
N ALA A 239 -13.86 -14.78 -16.62
CA ALA A 239 -12.62 -15.40 -17.11
C ALA A 239 -11.48 -15.31 -16.08
N LEU A 240 -11.36 -14.17 -15.38
CA LEU A 240 -10.39 -13.97 -14.30
C LEU A 240 -10.72 -14.81 -13.08
N ASP A 241 -11.98 -14.88 -12.64
CA ASP A 241 -12.40 -15.70 -11.51
C ASP A 241 -12.24 -17.20 -11.75
N ALA A 242 -12.47 -17.66 -12.97
CA ALA A 242 -12.21 -19.07 -13.36
C ALA A 242 -10.72 -19.42 -13.26
N ALA A 243 -9.83 -18.48 -13.60
CA ALA A 243 -8.38 -18.69 -13.58
C ALA A 243 -7.75 -18.43 -12.20
N PHE A 244 -8.34 -17.53 -11.42
CA PHE A 244 -7.90 -17.10 -10.09
C PHE A 244 -9.11 -17.14 -9.14
N PRO A 245 -9.58 -18.34 -8.75
CA PRO A 245 -10.79 -18.46 -7.96
C PRO A 245 -10.64 -17.80 -6.58
N PRO A 246 -11.72 -17.17 -6.07
CA PRO A 246 -11.74 -16.66 -4.71
C PRO A 246 -11.58 -17.80 -3.69
N PRO A 247 -11.12 -17.51 -2.47
CA PRO A 247 -10.93 -18.51 -1.44
C PRO A 247 -12.28 -19.10 -1.01
N LYS A 248 -12.31 -20.42 -0.76
CA LYS A 248 -13.49 -21.13 -0.24
C LYS A 248 -13.49 -21.25 1.28
N ALA A 249 -12.38 -20.96 1.91
CA ALA A 249 -12.17 -21.02 3.35
C ALA A 249 -11.08 -20.02 3.75
N ARG A 250 -11.01 -19.72 5.06
CA ARG A 250 -9.92 -18.90 5.62
C ARG A 250 -8.56 -19.55 5.30
N VAL A 251 -7.64 -18.75 4.84
CA VAL A 251 -6.23 -19.12 4.61
C VAL A 251 -5.32 -18.15 5.36
N PRO A 252 -4.12 -18.58 5.78
CA PRO A 252 -3.17 -17.66 6.40
C PRO A 252 -2.90 -16.44 5.52
N LEU A 253 -2.74 -15.28 6.15
CA LEU A 253 -2.41 -14.05 5.44
C LEU A 253 -1.09 -14.23 4.67
N ALA A 254 -1.13 -14.02 3.37
CA ALA A 254 0.06 -14.08 2.53
C ALA A 254 0.91 -12.80 2.73
N MET A 255 2.22 -12.98 2.82
CA MET A 255 3.20 -11.89 2.90
C MET A 255 4.34 -12.13 1.89
N LEU A 256 5.16 -11.10 1.62
CA LEU A 256 6.40 -11.17 0.82
C LEU A 256 7.63 -11.03 1.71
#